data_a6439388b82483e34a3c811219ac3c85
#
_entry.id   a6439388b82483e34a3c811219ac3c85
#
_cell.length_a   1.000
_cell.length_b   1.000
_cell.length_c   1.000
_cell.angle_alpha   90.00
_cell.angle_beta   90.00
_cell.angle_gamma   90.00
#
_symmetry.space_group_name_H-M   'P 1'
#
loop_
_entity.id
_entity.type
_entity.pdbx_description
1 polymer ?
#
loop_
_entity_poly.entity_id
_entity_poly.type
_entity_poly.pdbx_seq_one_letter_code
_entity_poly.pdbx_strand_id
1 'polypeptide(L)'
;MEEHLKSFTVLGFEGAFNLPIWVGKKQRYFEKYGLDVSLEYVKGSVDMINRLTSGSAQVALTSVDNVLAYRNGQGETADGSAPDLVAFMGGDHGFLSLMARPELKTVSQLRGKTLSVDALTTGFAFVLREILAANQIAVTDVTFEAAGGTGNRYRALVAGQHDGTLVRTPFERLGGRFGLNVLARGSSLFSDYLGTVGAVLQSWAARNQQQMIGFILAYREALNWIFDAAHNDASVEILHAEFVELTDDGARAVLEDLVDPSHGLIRDMSIPDAGLEQVSRIREAHARVSTVQARGDCVDRQYLHMAQSSARLPR
;
A
#
# COMPACT_ATOMS: atom_id res chain seq x y z
N MET A 1 -4.05 -13.53 35.78
CA MET A 1 -4.64 -14.16 34.58
C MET A 1 -3.85 -13.65 33.39
N GLU A 2 -3.10 -14.50 32.70
CA GLU A 2 -2.53 -14.13 31.40
C GLU A 2 -3.73 -13.90 30.48
N GLU A 3 -3.95 -12.64 30.07
CA GLU A 3 -4.90 -12.35 29.02
C GLU A 3 -4.42 -13.03 27.75
N HIS A 4 -5.16 -14.01 27.27
CA HIS A 4 -4.87 -14.70 26.01
C HIS A 4 -4.99 -13.69 24.87
N LEU A 5 -3.83 -13.32 24.26
CA LEU A 5 -3.80 -12.47 23.08
C LEU A 5 -4.60 -13.13 21.95
N LYS A 6 -5.37 -12.34 21.22
CA LYS A 6 -6.10 -12.81 20.05
C LYS A 6 -5.20 -12.78 18.84
N SER A 7 -5.04 -13.92 18.16
CA SER A 7 -4.33 -13.98 16.87
C SER A 7 -4.99 -13.05 15.87
N PHE A 8 -4.17 -12.25 15.18
CA PHE A 8 -4.61 -11.21 14.26
C PHE A 8 -3.65 -11.12 13.06
N THR A 9 -4.07 -11.66 11.93
CA THR A 9 -3.28 -11.68 10.71
C THR A 9 -3.56 -10.45 9.86
N VAL A 10 -2.51 -9.69 9.58
CA VAL A 10 -2.50 -8.55 8.66
C VAL A 10 -1.85 -9.01 7.36
N LEU A 11 -2.55 -8.86 6.24
CA LEU A 11 -2.00 -9.07 4.92
C LEU A 11 -1.37 -7.80 4.37
N GLY A 12 -0.25 -7.91 3.68
CA GLY A 12 0.42 -6.78 3.07
C GLY A 12 1.20 -7.14 1.82
N PHE A 13 1.75 -6.14 1.19
CA PHE A 13 2.72 -6.27 0.10
C PHE A 13 4.09 -5.82 0.58
N GLU A 14 5.17 -6.36 -0.01
CA GLU A 14 6.54 -5.96 0.33
C GLU A 14 6.76 -4.46 0.13
N GLY A 15 7.29 -3.77 1.13
CA GLY A 15 7.60 -2.34 1.07
C GLY A 15 7.82 -1.71 2.44
N ALA A 16 8.58 -0.62 2.49
CA ALA A 16 8.93 0.09 3.72
C ALA A 16 7.73 0.77 4.40
N PHE A 17 6.63 0.98 3.67
CA PHE A 17 5.36 1.48 4.21
C PHE A 17 4.72 0.55 5.25
N ASN A 18 5.25 -0.67 5.45
CA ASN A 18 4.87 -1.55 6.55
C ASN A 18 5.57 -1.20 7.88
N LEU A 19 6.44 -0.19 7.92
CA LEU A 19 7.15 0.22 9.14
C LEU A 19 6.23 0.36 10.36
N PRO A 20 5.00 0.89 10.28
CA PRO A 20 4.10 0.95 11.44
C PRO A 20 3.75 -0.42 12.04
N ILE A 21 3.62 -1.47 11.22
CA ILE A 21 3.38 -2.83 11.72
C ILE A 21 4.63 -3.37 12.43
N TRP A 22 5.83 -3.20 11.84
CA TRP A 22 7.07 -3.67 12.43
C TRP A 22 7.37 -2.96 13.75
N VAL A 23 7.19 -1.63 13.80
CA VAL A 23 7.31 -0.84 15.04
C VAL A 23 6.28 -1.30 16.07
N GLY A 24 5.01 -1.43 15.69
CA GLY A 24 3.95 -1.87 16.58
C GLY A 24 4.21 -3.24 17.22
N LYS A 25 4.80 -4.16 16.46
CA LYS A 25 5.25 -5.47 16.96
C LYS A 25 6.48 -5.33 17.87
N LYS A 26 7.53 -4.64 17.43
CA LYS A 26 8.79 -4.47 18.20
C LYS A 26 8.55 -3.76 19.54
N GLN A 27 7.66 -2.76 19.56
CA GLN A 27 7.28 -1.99 20.75
C GLN A 27 6.13 -2.63 21.54
N ARG A 28 5.61 -3.78 21.08
CA ARG A 28 4.51 -4.52 21.72
C ARG A 28 3.21 -3.71 21.84
N TYR A 29 2.99 -2.75 20.93
CA TYR A 29 1.77 -1.93 20.97
C TYR A 29 0.52 -2.77 20.67
N PHE A 30 0.60 -3.76 19.78
CA PHE A 30 -0.53 -4.65 19.51
C PHE A 30 -0.90 -5.51 20.73
N GLU A 31 0.08 -6.05 21.44
CA GLU A 31 -0.13 -6.84 22.66
C GLU A 31 -0.82 -6.01 23.75
N LYS A 32 -0.46 -4.72 23.88
CA LYS A 32 -1.12 -3.78 24.82
C LYS A 32 -2.62 -3.70 24.60
N TYR A 33 -3.10 -3.96 23.38
CA TYR A 33 -4.51 -3.97 23.01
C TYR A 33 -5.07 -5.38 22.80
N GLY A 34 -4.40 -6.41 23.35
CA GLY A 34 -4.87 -7.78 23.35
C GLY A 34 -4.75 -8.53 22.03
N LEU A 35 -3.87 -8.06 21.11
CA LEU A 35 -3.67 -8.64 19.79
C LEU A 35 -2.27 -9.23 19.63
N ASP A 36 -2.19 -10.48 19.13
CA ASP A 36 -0.98 -11.09 18.61
C ASP A 36 -0.96 -10.92 17.09
N VAL A 37 -0.27 -9.88 16.61
CA VAL A 37 -0.28 -9.49 15.20
C VAL A 37 0.82 -10.19 14.41
N SER A 38 0.43 -10.89 13.35
CA SER A 38 1.34 -11.35 12.27
C SER A 38 1.15 -10.51 11.01
N LEU A 39 2.26 -10.14 10.34
CA LEU A 39 2.23 -9.56 9.00
C LEU A 39 2.64 -10.65 8.00
N GLU A 40 1.79 -10.89 7.02
CA GLU A 40 2.03 -11.88 5.97
C GLU A 40 1.92 -11.25 4.59
N TYR A 41 2.92 -11.51 3.73
CA TYR A 41 2.91 -10.96 2.38
C TYR A 41 2.13 -11.85 1.43
N VAL A 42 1.30 -11.21 0.60
CA VAL A 42 0.48 -11.87 -0.41
C VAL A 42 1.13 -11.83 -1.79
N LYS A 43 0.81 -12.82 -2.61
CA LYS A 43 1.30 -12.92 -3.99
C LYS A 43 0.63 -11.90 -4.92
N GLY A 44 -0.59 -11.45 -4.58
CA GLY A 44 -1.40 -10.53 -5.35
C GLY A 44 -2.76 -10.28 -4.69
N SER A 45 -3.58 -9.43 -5.30
CA SER A 45 -4.88 -9.04 -4.74
C SER A 45 -5.88 -10.21 -4.66
N VAL A 46 -5.79 -11.18 -5.57
CA VAL A 46 -6.66 -12.39 -5.55
C VAL A 46 -6.36 -13.26 -4.32
N ASP A 47 -5.08 -13.48 -4.01
CA ASP A 47 -4.65 -14.20 -2.80
C ASP A 47 -5.14 -13.46 -1.54
N MET A 48 -4.95 -12.13 -1.52
CA MET A 48 -5.39 -11.27 -0.42
C MET A 48 -6.90 -11.42 -0.15
N ILE A 49 -7.73 -11.27 -1.18
CA ILE A 49 -9.18 -11.28 -0.98
C ILE A 49 -9.68 -12.67 -0.58
N ASN A 50 -9.13 -13.73 -1.16
CA ASN A 50 -9.49 -15.11 -0.80
C ASN A 50 -9.16 -15.41 0.66
N ARG A 51 -8.07 -14.87 1.19
CA ARG A 51 -7.68 -15.03 2.59
C ARG A 51 -8.56 -14.21 3.55
N LEU A 52 -8.98 -13.02 3.15
CA LEU A 52 -9.95 -12.24 3.92
C LEU A 52 -11.32 -12.92 3.95
N THR A 53 -11.82 -13.37 2.80
CA THR A 53 -13.16 -14.01 2.69
C THR A 53 -13.22 -15.37 3.37
N SER A 54 -12.13 -16.15 3.36
CA SER A 54 -12.03 -17.40 4.11
C SER A 54 -11.88 -17.21 5.63
N GLY A 55 -11.62 -15.98 6.09
CA GLY A 55 -11.37 -15.68 7.50
C GLY A 55 -9.97 -16.07 7.99
N SER A 56 -9.07 -16.51 7.10
CA SER A 56 -7.67 -16.82 7.46
C SER A 56 -6.82 -15.58 7.74
N ALA A 57 -7.33 -14.40 7.41
CA ALA A 57 -6.76 -13.12 7.79
C ALA A 57 -7.87 -12.13 8.15
N GLN A 58 -7.53 -11.10 8.92
CA GLN A 58 -8.48 -10.14 9.46
C GLN A 58 -8.48 -8.83 8.69
N VAL A 59 -7.30 -8.30 8.40
CA VAL A 59 -7.09 -6.98 7.79
C VAL A 59 -6.09 -7.11 6.64
N ALA A 60 -6.21 -6.25 5.63
CA ALA A 60 -5.20 -6.08 4.61
C ALA A 60 -4.73 -4.62 4.54
N LEU A 61 -3.42 -4.42 4.39
CA LEU A 61 -2.82 -3.16 3.96
C LEU A 61 -2.67 -3.22 2.44
N THR A 62 -3.58 -2.57 1.73
CA THR A 62 -3.71 -2.69 0.28
C THR A 62 -4.00 -1.37 -0.40
N SER A 63 -3.81 -1.30 -1.73
CA SER A 63 -4.23 -0.12 -2.50
C SER A 63 -5.73 0.14 -2.35
N VAL A 64 -6.12 1.40 -2.18
CA VAL A 64 -7.53 1.78 -2.17
C VAL A 64 -8.23 1.41 -3.48
N ASP A 65 -7.50 1.35 -4.59
CA ASP A 65 -8.02 0.85 -5.86
C ASP A 65 -8.53 -0.59 -5.78
N ASN A 66 -7.85 -1.46 -5.01
CA ASN A 66 -8.32 -2.82 -4.77
C ASN A 66 -9.66 -2.82 -4.02
N VAL A 67 -9.85 -1.93 -3.05
CA VAL A 67 -11.14 -1.82 -2.35
C VAL A 67 -12.23 -1.41 -3.32
N LEU A 68 -11.99 -0.40 -4.16
CA LEU A 68 -12.92 0.02 -5.22
C LEU A 68 -13.23 -1.12 -6.20
N ALA A 69 -12.19 -1.84 -6.67
CA ALA A 69 -12.35 -2.92 -7.63
C ALA A 69 -13.20 -4.07 -7.10
N TYR A 70 -12.86 -4.57 -5.93
CA TYR A 70 -13.55 -5.72 -5.34
C TYR A 70 -14.97 -5.37 -4.91
N ARG A 71 -15.18 -4.17 -4.33
CA ARG A 71 -16.51 -3.69 -3.96
C ARG A 71 -17.45 -3.54 -5.16
N ASN A 72 -16.90 -3.21 -6.34
CA ASN A 72 -17.64 -3.11 -7.61
C ASN A 72 -17.76 -4.44 -8.38
N GLY A 73 -17.29 -5.56 -7.83
CA GLY A 73 -17.28 -6.84 -8.53
C GLY A 73 -16.35 -6.88 -9.75
N GLN A 74 -15.31 -6.03 -9.76
CA GLN A 74 -14.34 -5.96 -10.86
C GLN A 74 -13.05 -6.73 -10.54
N GLY A 75 -12.91 -7.23 -9.32
CA GLY A 75 -11.81 -8.09 -8.89
C GLY A 75 -12.19 -9.57 -9.03
N GLU A 76 -11.18 -10.41 -9.25
CA GLU A 76 -11.37 -11.86 -9.30
C GLU A 76 -11.52 -12.43 -7.88
N THR A 77 -12.61 -13.14 -7.61
CA THR A 77 -12.87 -13.86 -6.36
C THR A 77 -13.14 -15.33 -6.65
N ALA A 78 -12.89 -16.21 -5.68
CA ALA A 78 -13.03 -17.64 -5.86
C ALA A 78 -14.47 -18.10 -6.22
N ASP A 79 -15.48 -17.35 -5.76
CA ASP A 79 -16.91 -17.64 -5.95
C ASP A 79 -17.61 -16.65 -6.89
N GLY A 80 -16.87 -15.70 -7.48
CA GLY A 80 -17.41 -14.66 -8.36
C GLY A 80 -18.24 -13.58 -7.64
N SER A 81 -18.28 -13.58 -6.30
CA SER A 81 -19.02 -12.60 -5.52
C SER A 81 -18.22 -11.28 -5.35
N ALA A 82 -18.93 -10.17 -5.15
CA ALA A 82 -18.33 -8.93 -4.70
C ALA A 82 -18.29 -8.93 -3.16
N PRO A 83 -17.09 -8.96 -2.52
CA PRO A 83 -16.99 -8.96 -1.07
C PRO A 83 -17.37 -7.59 -0.48
N ASP A 84 -17.83 -7.58 0.75
CA ASP A 84 -18.17 -6.37 1.50
C ASP A 84 -16.93 -5.63 2.04
N LEU A 85 -15.89 -5.54 1.20
CA LEU A 85 -14.61 -4.93 1.54
C LEU A 85 -14.73 -3.42 1.70
N VAL A 86 -14.21 -2.88 2.81
CA VAL A 86 -14.19 -1.44 3.08
C VAL A 86 -12.82 -0.98 3.57
N ALA A 87 -12.43 0.24 3.23
CA ALA A 87 -11.29 0.93 3.81
C ALA A 87 -11.72 1.57 5.14
N PHE A 88 -10.99 1.31 6.23
CA PHE A 88 -11.29 1.83 7.55
C PHE A 88 -10.25 2.85 8.06
N MET A 89 -9.07 2.91 7.46
CA MET A 89 -8.03 3.90 7.73
C MET A 89 -7.18 4.15 6.50
N GLY A 90 -6.63 5.37 6.37
CA GLY A 90 -5.60 5.71 5.40
C GLY A 90 -4.22 5.24 5.89
N GLY A 91 -3.34 4.88 4.98
CA GLY A 91 -1.98 4.42 5.25
C GLY A 91 -0.91 5.34 4.69
N ASP A 92 -0.93 5.59 3.38
CA ASP A 92 0.12 6.37 2.71
C ASP A 92 -0.34 7.02 1.40
N HIS A 93 0.52 7.89 0.84
CA HIS A 93 0.33 8.57 -0.44
C HIS A 93 0.93 7.82 -1.65
N GLY A 94 1.17 6.50 -1.54
CA GLY A 94 1.50 5.62 -2.66
C GLY A 94 2.97 5.29 -2.83
N PHE A 95 3.91 6.22 -2.60
CA PHE A 95 5.36 6.01 -2.80
C PHE A 95 5.73 5.46 -4.18
N LEU A 96 5.02 5.89 -5.23
CA LEU A 96 5.13 5.30 -6.55
C LEU A 96 6.31 5.88 -7.35
N SER A 97 7.15 5.02 -7.91
CA SER A 97 8.26 5.40 -8.79
C SER A 97 8.28 4.51 -10.03
N LEU A 98 8.30 5.13 -11.22
CA LEU A 98 8.54 4.42 -12.46
C LEU A 98 10.04 4.19 -12.62
N MET A 99 10.47 2.95 -12.51
CA MET A 99 11.85 2.54 -12.72
C MET A 99 12.04 1.86 -14.06
N ALA A 100 13.24 2.03 -14.61
CA ALA A 100 13.64 1.42 -15.87
C ALA A 100 15.11 1.00 -15.84
N ARG A 101 15.48 0.18 -16.84
CA ARG A 101 16.83 -0.31 -17.08
C ARG A 101 17.84 0.84 -17.26
N PRO A 102 19.16 0.56 -17.04
CA PRO A 102 20.19 1.62 -17.00
C PRO A 102 20.31 2.46 -18.28
N GLU A 103 20.02 1.89 -19.45
CA GLU A 103 20.08 2.58 -20.74
C GLU A 103 18.90 3.53 -20.99
N LEU A 104 17.79 3.39 -20.25
CA LEU A 104 16.59 4.21 -20.39
C LEU A 104 16.64 5.35 -19.37
N LYS A 105 16.72 6.59 -19.84
CA LYS A 105 16.93 7.80 -19.01
C LYS A 105 15.69 8.70 -18.95
N THR A 106 14.74 8.51 -19.85
CA THR A 106 13.53 9.31 -19.97
C THR A 106 12.32 8.44 -20.21
N VAL A 107 11.13 8.90 -19.81
CA VAL A 107 9.86 8.18 -20.05
C VAL A 107 9.63 7.97 -21.55
N SER A 108 10.02 8.93 -22.41
CA SER A 108 9.83 8.82 -23.87
C SER A 108 10.58 7.63 -24.50
N GLN A 109 11.66 7.16 -23.89
CA GLN A 109 12.42 5.98 -24.35
C GLN A 109 11.71 4.65 -24.07
N LEU A 110 10.59 4.67 -23.36
CA LEU A 110 9.78 3.47 -23.12
C LEU A 110 8.96 3.02 -24.33
N ARG A 111 8.90 3.81 -25.42
CA ARG A 111 8.25 3.37 -26.66
C ARG A 111 8.89 2.10 -27.21
N GLY A 112 8.04 1.12 -27.54
CA GLY A 112 8.47 -0.20 -28.02
C GLY A 112 9.05 -1.11 -26.94
N LYS A 113 8.92 -0.73 -25.64
CA LYS A 113 9.48 -1.48 -24.52
C LYS A 113 8.43 -2.33 -23.81
N THR A 114 8.91 -3.32 -23.04
CA THR A 114 8.09 -4.17 -22.19
C THR A 114 8.09 -3.65 -20.77
N LEU A 115 6.89 -3.35 -20.24
CA LEU A 115 6.68 -2.85 -18.89
C LEU A 115 5.92 -3.88 -18.05
N SER A 116 6.45 -4.21 -16.88
CA SER A 116 5.75 -5.13 -15.99
C SER A 116 4.77 -4.41 -15.07
N VAL A 117 3.64 -5.07 -14.84
CA VAL A 117 2.58 -4.68 -13.89
C VAL A 117 2.24 -5.86 -13.00
N ASP A 118 1.53 -5.63 -11.89
CA ASP A 118 1.06 -6.71 -11.02
C ASP A 118 -0.01 -7.58 -11.72
N ALA A 119 -1.02 -6.93 -12.32
CA ALA A 119 -1.95 -7.52 -13.28
C ALA A 119 -2.46 -6.38 -14.19
N LEU A 120 -3.03 -6.72 -15.34
CA LEU A 120 -3.37 -5.73 -16.36
C LEU A 120 -4.53 -4.78 -15.99
N THR A 121 -5.33 -5.14 -14.99
CA THR A 121 -6.53 -4.41 -14.56
C THR A 121 -6.43 -3.85 -13.15
N THR A 122 -5.23 -3.72 -12.60
CA THR A 122 -4.99 -3.19 -11.25
C THR A 122 -4.74 -1.69 -11.27
N GLY A 123 -4.91 -1.04 -10.11
CA GLY A 123 -4.71 0.39 -9.95
C GLY A 123 -3.31 0.85 -10.32
N PHE A 124 -2.27 0.09 -9.99
CA PHE A 124 -0.90 0.46 -10.35
C PHE A 124 -0.62 0.32 -11.85
N ALA A 125 -1.27 -0.63 -12.54
CA ALA A 125 -1.23 -0.68 -14.01
C ALA A 125 -1.89 0.56 -14.63
N PHE A 126 -2.99 1.04 -14.03
CA PHE A 126 -3.66 2.26 -14.48
C PHE A 126 -2.83 3.51 -14.20
N VAL A 127 -2.19 3.62 -13.03
CA VAL A 127 -1.24 4.69 -12.73
C VAL A 127 -0.08 4.72 -13.74
N LEU A 128 0.47 3.56 -14.10
CA LEU A 128 1.52 3.50 -15.12
C LEU A 128 1.01 4.01 -16.48
N ARG A 129 -0.22 3.67 -16.87
CA ARG A 129 -0.85 4.20 -18.09
C ARG A 129 -1.03 5.72 -18.04
N GLU A 130 -1.41 6.29 -16.88
CA GLU A 130 -1.48 7.74 -16.68
C GLU A 130 -0.11 8.41 -16.85
N ILE A 131 0.96 7.82 -16.27
CA ILE A 131 2.32 8.33 -16.43
C ILE A 131 2.72 8.33 -17.92
N LEU A 132 2.42 7.27 -18.67
CA LEU A 132 2.70 7.18 -20.09
C LEU A 132 1.90 8.24 -20.87
N ALA A 133 0.61 8.38 -20.59
CA ALA A 133 -0.26 9.36 -21.25
C ALA A 133 0.19 10.80 -21.01
N ALA A 134 0.60 11.15 -19.78
CA ALA A 134 1.17 12.46 -19.45
C ALA A 134 2.46 12.76 -20.22
N ASN A 135 3.17 11.72 -20.70
CA ASN A 135 4.36 11.82 -21.54
C ASN A 135 4.08 11.53 -23.03
N GLN A 136 2.80 11.61 -23.45
CA GLN A 136 2.36 11.43 -24.84
C GLN A 136 2.72 10.05 -25.42
N ILE A 137 2.80 9.01 -24.60
CA ILE A 137 3.01 7.61 -25.00
C ILE A 137 1.66 6.90 -24.96
N ALA A 138 1.21 6.39 -26.10
CA ALA A 138 0.00 5.59 -26.17
C ALA A 138 0.23 4.21 -25.50
N VAL A 139 -0.83 3.65 -24.91
CA VAL A 139 -0.77 2.29 -24.30
C VAL A 139 -0.35 1.24 -25.35
N THR A 140 -0.67 1.47 -26.62
CA THR A 140 -0.28 0.62 -27.76
C THR A 140 1.19 0.74 -28.17
N ASP A 141 1.90 1.76 -27.67
CA ASP A 141 3.32 1.98 -27.94
C ASP A 141 4.24 1.16 -27.02
N VAL A 142 3.68 0.42 -26.07
CA VAL A 142 4.41 -0.42 -25.11
C VAL A 142 3.74 -1.78 -24.97
N THR A 143 4.50 -2.78 -24.50
CA THR A 143 3.94 -4.09 -24.14
C THR A 143 3.80 -4.16 -22.62
N PHE A 144 2.64 -4.62 -22.11
CA PHE A 144 2.45 -4.85 -20.68
C PHE A 144 2.50 -6.34 -20.38
N GLU A 145 3.25 -6.71 -19.33
CA GLU A 145 3.34 -8.08 -18.83
C GLU A 145 2.97 -8.15 -17.33
N ALA A 146 2.14 -9.12 -16.96
CA ALA A 146 1.80 -9.36 -15.57
C ALA A 146 2.93 -10.14 -14.87
N ALA A 147 3.50 -9.58 -13.80
CA ALA A 147 4.62 -10.16 -13.06
C ALA A 147 4.42 -10.14 -11.52
N GLY A 148 3.18 -9.95 -11.07
CA GLY A 148 2.82 -10.01 -9.64
C GLY A 148 3.25 -8.80 -8.82
N GLY A 149 3.41 -8.99 -7.51
CA GLY A 149 3.67 -7.93 -6.53
C GLY A 149 4.96 -7.15 -6.79
N THR A 150 5.12 -6.00 -6.12
CA THR A 150 6.23 -5.04 -6.35
C THR A 150 7.60 -5.69 -6.25
N GLY A 151 7.85 -6.52 -5.23
CA GLY A 151 9.12 -7.22 -5.07
C GLY A 151 9.46 -8.15 -6.24
N ASN A 152 8.45 -8.86 -6.78
CA ASN A 152 8.65 -9.74 -7.94
C ASN A 152 9.01 -8.92 -9.18
N ARG A 153 8.27 -7.84 -9.46
CA ARG A 153 8.54 -6.94 -10.60
C ARG A 153 9.90 -6.28 -10.50
N TYR A 154 10.29 -5.85 -9.32
CA TYR A 154 11.62 -5.31 -9.05
C TYR A 154 12.72 -6.33 -9.37
N ARG A 155 12.62 -7.56 -8.85
CA ARG A 155 13.57 -8.63 -9.10
C ARG A 155 13.65 -8.98 -10.60
N ALA A 156 12.50 -9.02 -11.29
CA ALA A 156 12.43 -9.24 -12.73
C ALA A 156 13.10 -8.11 -13.55
N LEU A 157 12.94 -6.85 -13.13
CA LEU A 157 13.61 -5.69 -13.73
C LEU A 157 15.13 -5.75 -13.53
N VAL A 158 15.61 -6.06 -12.32
CA VAL A 158 17.04 -6.27 -12.03
C VAL A 158 17.62 -7.39 -12.88
N ALA A 159 16.87 -8.48 -13.08
CA ALA A 159 17.26 -9.61 -13.94
C ALA A 159 17.16 -9.31 -15.45
N GLY A 160 16.72 -8.09 -15.85
CA GLY A 160 16.60 -7.70 -17.26
C GLY A 160 15.45 -8.37 -18.01
N GLN A 161 14.46 -8.95 -17.31
CA GLN A 161 13.31 -9.61 -17.94
C GLN A 161 12.31 -8.60 -18.52
N HIS A 162 12.29 -7.38 -17.99
CA HIS A 162 11.44 -6.27 -18.42
C HIS A 162 12.28 -5.00 -18.55
N ASP A 163 11.79 -4.01 -19.29
CA ASP A 163 12.48 -2.74 -19.50
C ASP A 163 12.16 -1.69 -18.44
N GLY A 164 10.98 -1.80 -17.80
CA GLY A 164 10.56 -0.89 -16.74
C GLY A 164 9.36 -1.40 -15.95
N THR A 165 9.15 -0.83 -14.78
CA THR A 165 8.00 -1.14 -13.91
C THR A 165 7.75 -0.02 -12.91
N LEU A 166 6.52 0.02 -12.35
CA LEU A 166 6.18 0.88 -11.24
C LEU A 166 6.54 0.15 -9.93
N VAL A 167 7.40 0.75 -9.11
CA VAL A 167 7.79 0.22 -7.80
C VAL A 167 7.35 1.16 -6.68
N ARG A 168 7.44 0.68 -5.44
CA ARG A 168 7.21 1.45 -4.22
C ARG A 168 8.46 1.43 -3.34
N THR A 169 8.56 2.38 -2.41
CA THR A 169 9.69 2.44 -1.48
C THR A 169 9.84 1.11 -0.70
N PRO A 170 11.07 0.58 -0.56
CA PRO A 170 12.37 1.16 -0.86
C PRO A 170 12.98 0.70 -2.19
N PHE A 171 12.22 0.04 -3.07
CA PHE A 171 12.77 -0.62 -4.26
C PHE A 171 13.41 0.37 -5.25
N GLU A 172 12.94 1.62 -5.33
CA GLU A 172 13.55 2.65 -6.17
C GLU A 172 14.97 3.03 -5.69
N ARG A 173 15.23 2.91 -4.38
CA ARG A 173 16.56 3.16 -3.82
C ARG A 173 17.45 1.93 -3.99
N LEU A 174 16.92 0.74 -3.74
CA LEU A 174 17.63 -0.52 -3.97
C LEU A 174 18.06 -0.69 -5.42
N GLY A 175 17.23 -0.26 -6.38
CA GLY A 175 17.52 -0.34 -7.81
C GLY A 175 18.70 0.50 -8.27
N GLY A 176 19.03 1.59 -7.57
CA GLY A 176 20.18 2.43 -7.85
C GLY A 176 21.51 1.63 -7.83
N ARG A 177 21.62 0.62 -6.99
CA ARG A 177 22.81 -0.28 -6.90
C ARG A 177 23.04 -1.09 -8.19
N PHE A 178 22.00 -1.29 -8.99
CA PHE A 178 22.05 -1.98 -10.28
C PHE A 178 22.04 -1.02 -11.46
N GLY A 179 22.21 0.29 -11.20
CA GLY A 179 22.19 1.35 -12.20
C GLY A 179 20.81 1.63 -12.80
N LEU A 180 19.72 1.07 -12.20
CA LEU A 180 18.36 1.36 -12.63
C LEU A 180 18.03 2.84 -12.43
N ASN A 181 17.22 3.41 -13.34
CA ASN A 181 16.83 4.82 -13.28
C ASN A 181 15.39 4.98 -12.81
N VAL A 182 15.14 5.98 -11.97
CA VAL A 182 13.80 6.48 -11.69
C VAL A 182 13.46 7.51 -12.77
N LEU A 183 12.50 7.20 -13.63
CA LEU A 183 12.09 8.05 -14.75
C LEU A 183 10.99 9.03 -14.39
N ALA A 184 10.14 8.67 -13.43
CA ALA A 184 9.06 9.52 -12.91
C ALA A 184 8.68 9.08 -11.49
N ARG A 185 8.18 10.04 -10.70
CA ARG A 185 7.59 9.79 -9.38
C ARG A 185 6.09 10.07 -9.42
N GLY A 186 5.29 9.25 -8.76
CA GLY A 186 3.85 9.45 -8.66
C GLY A 186 3.50 10.78 -8.02
N SER A 187 4.22 11.20 -6.98
CA SER A 187 4.03 12.49 -6.30
C SER A 187 4.19 13.72 -7.20
N SER A 188 4.93 13.62 -8.30
CA SER A 188 5.06 14.71 -9.28
C SER A 188 3.86 14.85 -10.21
N LEU A 189 2.99 13.83 -10.31
CA LEU A 189 1.84 13.80 -11.20
C LEU A 189 0.50 13.79 -10.46
N PHE A 190 0.50 13.30 -9.22
CA PHE A 190 -0.70 13.10 -8.43
C PHE A 190 -0.51 13.74 -7.06
N SER A 191 -1.03 14.96 -6.86
CA SER A 191 -0.88 15.72 -5.60
C SER A 191 -1.60 15.06 -4.43
N ASP A 192 -2.70 14.36 -4.70
CA ASP A 192 -3.62 13.84 -3.68
C ASP A 192 -3.78 12.33 -3.74
N TYR A 193 -2.78 11.60 -4.27
CA TYR A 193 -2.91 10.15 -4.44
C TYR A 193 -3.03 9.44 -3.09
N LEU A 194 -4.11 8.67 -2.91
CA LEU A 194 -4.28 7.76 -1.77
C LEU A 194 -3.76 6.38 -2.18
N GLY A 195 -2.68 5.96 -1.55
CA GLY A 195 -2.00 4.70 -1.87
C GLY A 195 -2.57 3.53 -1.09
N THR A 196 -1.93 3.20 0.03
CA THR A 196 -2.38 2.12 0.92
C THR A 196 -3.47 2.61 1.85
N VAL A 197 -4.41 1.70 2.11
CA VAL A 197 -5.41 1.81 3.15
C VAL A 197 -5.42 0.53 3.98
N GLY A 198 -5.87 0.63 5.22
CA GLY A 198 -6.31 -0.54 5.97
C GLY A 198 -7.69 -0.96 5.47
N ALA A 199 -7.81 -2.19 4.97
CA ALA A 199 -9.05 -2.75 4.43
C ALA A 199 -9.50 -3.96 5.24
N VAL A 200 -10.82 -4.15 5.36
CA VAL A 200 -11.45 -5.21 6.15
C VAL A 200 -12.79 -5.59 5.53
N LEU A 201 -13.25 -6.82 5.72
CA LEU A 201 -14.64 -7.15 5.45
C LEU A 201 -15.56 -6.48 6.47
N GLN A 202 -16.51 -5.69 6.01
CA GLN A 202 -17.45 -4.94 6.88
C GLN A 202 -18.20 -5.85 7.83
N SER A 203 -18.64 -7.01 7.35
CA SER A 203 -19.31 -8.05 8.15
C SER A 203 -18.43 -8.61 9.25
N TRP A 204 -17.11 -8.78 9.00
CA TRP A 204 -16.16 -9.22 10.02
C TRP A 204 -15.93 -8.13 11.06
N ALA A 205 -15.68 -6.90 10.62
CA ALA A 205 -15.42 -5.75 11.50
C ALA A 205 -16.59 -5.48 12.45
N ALA A 206 -17.84 -5.60 11.97
CA ALA A 206 -19.04 -5.41 12.80
C ALA A 206 -19.11 -6.41 13.97
N ARG A 207 -18.64 -7.65 13.78
CA ARG A 207 -18.59 -8.67 14.83
C ARG A 207 -17.36 -8.58 15.74
N ASN A 208 -16.33 -7.81 15.34
CA ASN A 208 -15.02 -7.77 15.99
C ASN A 208 -14.56 -6.34 16.31
N GLN A 209 -15.48 -5.46 16.70
CA GLN A 209 -15.23 -4.03 16.93
C GLN A 209 -14.08 -3.75 17.89
N GLN A 210 -13.97 -4.52 18.99
CA GLN A 210 -12.88 -4.35 19.96
C GLN A 210 -11.50 -4.62 19.34
N GLN A 211 -11.39 -5.65 18.49
CA GLN A 211 -10.15 -5.96 17.79
C GLN A 211 -9.81 -4.86 16.76
N MET A 212 -10.81 -4.33 16.04
CA MET A 212 -10.63 -3.21 15.11
C MET A 212 -10.12 -1.96 15.82
N ILE A 213 -10.75 -1.59 16.94
CA ILE A 213 -10.33 -0.43 17.74
C ILE A 213 -8.92 -0.66 18.29
N GLY A 214 -8.64 -1.84 18.85
CA GLY A 214 -7.32 -2.19 19.37
C GLY A 214 -6.23 -2.11 18.32
N PHE A 215 -6.48 -2.62 17.11
CA PHE A 215 -5.55 -2.53 15.98
C PHE A 215 -5.26 -1.07 15.59
N ILE A 216 -6.30 -0.24 15.45
CA ILE A 216 -6.15 1.19 15.08
C ILE A 216 -5.37 1.94 16.17
N LEU A 217 -5.63 1.68 17.45
CA LEU A 217 -4.93 2.32 18.55
C LEU A 217 -3.44 1.95 18.57
N ALA A 218 -3.11 0.67 18.39
CA ALA A 218 -1.73 0.20 18.32
C ALA A 218 -0.99 0.77 17.10
N TYR A 219 -1.64 0.78 15.95
CA TYR A 219 -1.08 1.35 14.71
C TYR A 219 -0.81 2.85 14.86
N ARG A 220 -1.71 3.59 15.52
CA ARG A 220 -1.52 5.00 15.85
C ARG A 220 -0.34 5.24 16.78
N GLU A 221 -0.17 4.41 17.80
CA GLU A 221 1.01 4.49 18.69
C GLU A 221 2.30 4.27 17.89
N ALA A 222 2.31 3.31 16.98
CA ALA A 222 3.44 3.06 16.09
C ALA A 222 3.72 4.27 15.18
N LEU A 223 2.70 4.88 14.58
CA LEU A 223 2.87 6.09 13.79
C LEU A 223 3.43 7.25 14.62
N ASN A 224 2.88 7.50 15.83
CA ASN A 224 3.38 8.56 16.70
C ASN A 224 4.85 8.34 17.07
N TRP A 225 5.25 7.08 17.30
CA TRP A 225 6.63 6.70 17.57
C TRP A 225 7.55 6.96 16.37
N ILE A 226 7.11 6.60 15.14
CA ILE A 226 7.87 6.82 13.89
C ILE A 226 8.07 8.32 13.61
N PHE A 227 7.03 9.13 13.85
CA PHE A 227 7.07 10.59 13.62
C PHE A 227 7.78 11.36 14.71
N ASP A 228 8.25 10.73 15.78
CA ASP A 228 9.11 11.34 16.79
C ASP A 228 10.58 11.19 16.39
N ALA A 229 11.25 12.30 16.12
CA ALA A 229 12.65 12.34 15.70
C ALA A 229 13.61 11.65 16.69
N ALA A 230 13.24 11.53 17.98
CA ALA A 230 14.00 10.78 18.96
C ALA A 230 14.14 9.28 18.62
N HIS A 231 13.29 8.76 17.73
CA HIS A 231 13.28 7.35 17.35
C HIS A 231 13.84 7.09 15.92
N ASN A 232 14.41 8.11 15.26
CA ASN A 232 14.89 7.97 13.88
C ASN A 232 15.93 6.84 13.73
N ASP A 233 16.93 6.76 14.61
CA ASP A 233 17.95 5.71 14.52
C ASP A 233 17.34 4.32 14.74
N ALA A 234 16.42 4.17 15.68
CA ALA A 234 15.74 2.91 15.90
C ALA A 234 14.78 2.52 14.75
N SER A 235 14.18 3.51 14.06
CA SER A 235 13.40 3.28 12.84
C SER A 235 14.28 2.80 11.69
N VAL A 236 15.47 3.39 11.53
CA VAL A 236 16.48 2.97 10.55
C VAL A 236 16.95 1.52 10.83
N GLU A 237 17.20 1.16 12.08
CA GLU A 237 17.53 -0.23 12.45
C GLU A 237 16.43 -1.23 12.06
N ILE A 238 15.14 -0.85 12.24
CA ILE A 238 14.03 -1.70 11.83
C ILE A 238 13.99 -1.85 10.31
N LEU A 239 14.17 -0.75 9.57
CA LEU A 239 14.24 -0.78 8.10
C LEU A 239 15.39 -1.67 7.60
N HIS A 240 16.56 -1.63 8.25
CA HIS A 240 17.69 -2.53 7.94
C HIS A 240 17.39 -3.99 8.22
N ALA A 241 16.67 -4.29 9.30
CA ALA A 241 16.31 -5.68 9.61
C ALA A 241 15.37 -6.29 8.54
N GLU A 242 14.51 -5.46 7.94
CA GLU A 242 13.57 -5.89 6.90
C GLU A 242 14.18 -5.83 5.48
N PHE A 243 15.10 -4.88 5.24
CA PHE A 243 15.75 -4.66 3.94
C PHE A 243 17.28 -4.61 4.14
N VAL A 244 17.90 -5.76 4.35
CA VAL A 244 19.33 -5.90 4.63
C VAL A 244 20.26 -5.34 3.53
N GLU A 245 19.72 -5.10 2.34
CA GLU A 245 20.46 -4.55 1.21
C GLU A 245 20.51 -3.01 1.21
N LEU A 246 19.73 -2.32 2.05
CA LEU A 246 19.83 -0.88 2.21
C LEU A 246 21.15 -0.49 2.88
N THR A 247 21.76 0.59 2.42
CA THR A 247 22.85 1.27 3.16
C THR A 247 22.23 2.12 4.27
N ASP A 248 23.04 2.55 5.24
CA ASP A 248 22.57 3.47 6.30
C ASP A 248 21.95 4.75 5.72
N ASP A 249 22.63 5.38 4.76
CA ASP A 249 22.09 6.56 4.06
C ASP A 249 20.80 6.23 3.31
N GLY A 250 20.71 5.05 2.69
CA GLY A 250 19.52 4.56 2.00
C GLY A 250 18.34 4.39 2.96
N ALA A 251 18.56 3.78 4.13
CA ALA A 251 17.50 3.57 5.13
C ALA A 251 17.05 4.90 5.77
N ARG A 252 17.99 5.84 6.02
CA ARG A 252 17.64 7.21 6.49
C ARG A 252 16.79 7.94 5.47
N ALA A 253 17.18 7.89 4.20
CA ALA A 253 16.41 8.52 3.13
C ALA A 253 15.04 7.85 2.91
N VAL A 254 14.91 6.53 3.13
CA VAL A 254 13.60 5.85 3.17
C VAL A 254 12.76 6.37 4.33
N LEU A 255 13.34 6.53 5.53
CA LEU A 255 12.62 7.09 6.67
C LEU A 255 12.14 8.52 6.40
N GLU A 256 13.00 9.36 5.80
CA GLU A 256 12.63 10.73 5.39
C GLU A 256 11.42 10.72 4.43
N ASP A 257 11.42 9.84 3.43
CA ASP A 257 10.27 9.67 2.53
C ASP A 257 9.00 9.21 3.28
N LEU A 258 9.15 8.29 4.25
CA LEU A 258 8.03 7.76 5.03
C LEU A 258 7.38 8.81 5.95
N VAL A 259 8.17 9.73 6.50
CA VAL A 259 7.65 10.78 7.40
C VAL A 259 7.37 12.10 6.70
N ASP A 260 7.53 12.18 5.38
CA ASP A 260 7.19 13.38 4.60
C ASP A 260 5.70 13.69 4.76
N PRO A 261 5.33 14.92 5.18
CA PRO A 261 3.94 15.26 5.49
C PRO A 261 3.03 15.32 4.26
N SER A 262 3.61 15.45 3.05
CA SER A 262 2.85 15.61 1.80
C SER A 262 2.72 14.31 1.03
N HIS A 263 3.71 13.43 1.13
CA HIS A 263 3.82 12.25 0.26
C HIS A 263 4.10 10.95 1.02
N GLY A 264 4.26 11.03 2.35
CA GLY A 264 4.62 9.94 3.23
C GLY A 264 3.43 9.13 3.77
N LEU A 265 3.64 8.58 4.96
CA LEU A 265 2.59 7.93 5.74
C LEU A 265 1.56 8.95 6.22
N ILE A 266 0.29 8.58 6.22
CA ILE A 266 -0.80 9.43 6.72
C ILE A 266 -0.85 9.32 8.24
N ARG A 267 -0.23 10.29 8.94
CA ARG A 267 -0.01 10.26 10.39
C ARG A 267 -1.30 10.12 11.20
N ASP A 268 -2.39 10.77 10.80
CA ASP A 268 -3.68 10.72 11.49
C ASP A 268 -4.60 9.58 11.00
N MET A 269 -4.11 8.78 10.06
CA MET A 269 -4.83 7.67 9.42
C MET A 269 -6.12 8.10 8.73
N SER A 270 -6.29 9.38 8.41
CA SER A 270 -7.46 9.86 7.66
C SER A 270 -7.52 9.26 6.26
N ILE A 271 -8.71 9.18 5.70
CA ILE A 271 -8.95 8.81 4.29
C ILE A 271 -9.39 10.09 3.58
N PRO A 272 -8.47 10.80 2.87
CA PRO A 272 -8.81 12.03 2.17
C PRO A 272 -9.78 11.76 1.00
N ASP A 273 -10.90 12.48 0.96
CA ASP A 273 -11.87 12.33 -0.14
C ASP A 273 -11.26 12.70 -1.50
N ALA A 274 -10.39 13.72 -1.55
CA ALA A 274 -9.65 14.08 -2.76
C ALA A 274 -8.77 12.94 -3.28
N GLY A 275 -8.10 12.22 -2.36
CA GLY A 275 -7.27 11.07 -2.72
C GLY A 275 -8.08 9.89 -3.25
N LEU A 276 -9.23 9.62 -2.64
CA LEU A 276 -10.15 8.60 -3.12
C LEU A 276 -10.72 8.96 -4.50
N GLU A 277 -11.05 10.24 -4.72
CA GLU A 277 -11.54 10.73 -6.01
C GLU A 277 -10.45 10.64 -7.10
N GLN A 278 -9.21 10.98 -6.78
CA GLN A 278 -8.07 10.84 -7.69
C GLN A 278 -7.92 9.40 -8.19
N VAL A 279 -7.91 8.42 -7.27
CA VAL A 279 -7.76 7.00 -7.63
C VAL A 279 -8.98 6.50 -8.40
N SER A 280 -10.19 6.90 -8.01
CA SER A 280 -11.43 6.57 -8.74
C SER A 280 -11.39 7.07 -10.19
N ARG A 281 -10.99 8.32 -10.41
CA ARG A 281 -10.86 8.92 -11.74
C ARG A 281 -9.87 8.16 -12.62
N ILE A 282 -8.71 7.79 -12.08
CA ILE A 282 -7.71 6.99 -12.80
C ILE A 282 -8.32 5.65 -13.18
N ARG A 283 -9.02 4.98 -12.27
CA ARG A 283 -9.66 3.71 -12.54
C ARG A 283 -10.74 3.83 -13.63
N GLU A 284 -11.61 4.80 -13.52
CA GLU A 284 -12.70 5.05 -14.50
C GLU A 284 -12.13 5.29 -15.91
N ALA A 285 -11.06 6.06 -16.03
CA ALA A 285 -10.44 6.37 -17.32
C ALA A 285 -9.86 5.11 -18.00
N HIS A 286 -9.24 4.21 -17.24
CA HIS A 286 -8.50 3.07 -17.81
C HIS A 286 -9.25 1.74 -17.77
N ALA A 287 -10.11 1.51 -16.79
CA ALA A 287 -10.95 0.32 -16.73
C ALA A 287 -12.25 0.47 -17.53
N ARG A 288 -12.61 1.70 -17.93
CA ARG A 288 -13.86 2.06 -18.62
C ARG A 288 -15.11 1.64 -17.83
N VAL A 289 -15.08 1.87 -16.54
CA VAL A 289 -16.15 1.51 -15.59
C VAL A 289 -16.48 2.72 -14.74
N SER A 290 -17.71 2.77 -14.18
CA SER A 290 -18.06 3.76 -13.18
C SER A 290 -17.74 3.26 -11.78
N THR A 291 -17.17 4.11 -10.94
CA THR A 291 -16.88 3.81 -9.52
C THR A 291 -17.72 4.68 -8.57
N VAL A 292 -18.63 5.50 -9.10
CA VAL A 292 -19.40 6.48 -8.31
C VAL A 292 -20.11 5.83 -7.13
N GLN A 293 -20.79 4.72 -7.35
CA GLN A 293 -21.49 3.99 -6.28
C GLN A 293 -20.50 3.39 -5.27
N ALA A 294 -19.44 2.75 -5.74
CA ALA A 294 -18.45 2.14 -4.85
C ALA A 294 -17.72 3.15 -3.98
N ARG A 295 -17.50 4.38 -4.46
CA ARG A 295 -16.89 5.43 -3.64
C ARG A 295 -17.67 5.73 -2.37
N GLY A 296 -19.01 5.76 -2.46
CA GLY A 296 -19.88 5.97 -1.30
C GLY A 296 -19.81 4.83 -0.27
N ASP A 297 -19.65 3.60 -0.76
CA ASP A 297 -19.80 2.39 0.03
C ASP A 297 -18.45 1.74 0.43
N CYS A 298 -17.32 2.19 -0.14
CA CYS A 298 -16.01 1.57 0.06
C CYS A 298 -15.23 2.08 1.29
N VAL A 299 -15.77 3.05 2.03
CA VAL A 299 -15.11 3.66 3.20
C VAL A 299 -16.00 3.57 4.43
N ASP A 300 -15.44 3.05 5.52
CA ASP A 300 -16.09 3.00 6.82
C ASP A 300 -15.18 3.63 7.89
N ARG A 301 -15.42 4.91 8.18
CA ARG A 301 -14.62 5.69 9.15
C ARG A 301 -15.04 5.49 10.61
N GLN A 302 -16.09 4.70 10.89
CA GLN A 302 -16.64 4.59 12.25
C GLN A 302 -15.59 4.06 13.25
N TYR A 303 -14.79 3.04 12.88
CA TYR A 303 -13.79 2.45 13.76
C TYR A 303 -12.65 3.42 14.08
N LEU A 304 -12.23 4.24 13.11
CA LEU A 304 -11.24 5.29 13.32
C LEU A 304 -11.78 6.35 14.30
N HIS A 305 -13.03 6.79 14.14
CA HIS A 305 -13.67 7.73 15.04
C HIS A 305 -13.85 7.15 16.45
N MET A 306 -14.23 5.88 16.58
CA MET A 306 -14.33 5.20 17.87
C MET A 306 -12.97 5.12 18.58
N ALA A 307 -11.90 4.78 17.85
CA ALA A 307 -10.54 4.75 18.39
C ALA A 307 -10.07 6.13 18.85
N GLN A 308 -10.38 7.20 18.08
CA GLN A 308 -10.07 8.58 18.45
C GLN A 308 -10.82 9.03 19.73
N SER A 309 -12.08 8.64 19.86
CA SER A 309 -12.91 8.96 21.03
C SER A 309 -12.45 8.21 22.29
N SER A 310 -12.08 6.93 22.16
CA SER A 310 -11.57 6.10 23.26
C SER A 310 -10.26 6.62 23.84
N ALA A 311 -9.42 7.28 23.03
CA ALA A 311 -8.16 7.86 23.48
C ALA A 311 -8.32 9.17 24.29
N ARG A 312 -9.49 9.79 24.28
CA ARG A 312 -9.78 11.05 25.00
C ARG A 312 -10.35 10.81 26.39
N LEU A 313 -10.71 9.57 26.74
CA LEU A 313 -11.18 9.25 28.09
C LEU A 313 -9.96 9.08 28.99
N PRO A 314 -9.86 9.82 30.14
CA PRO A 314 -8.81 9.57 31.12
C PRO A 314 -8.96 8.15 31.66
N ARG A 315 -7.85 7.44 31.77
CA ARG A 315 -7.77 6.12 32.43
C ARG A 315 -7.94 6.27 33.93
#